data_c4990e29d4c326ae72753d03d5be0fc7
#
_entry.id   c4990e29d4c326ae72753d03d5be0fc7
#
_cell.length_a   1.000
_cell.length_b   1.000
_cell.length_c   1.000
_cell.angle_alpha   90.00
_cell.angle_beta   90.00
_cell.angle_gamma   90.00
#
_symmetry.space_group_name_H-M   'P 1'
#
loop_
_entity.id
_entity.type
_entity.pdbx_description
1 polymer ?
#
loop_
_entity_poly.entity_id
_entity_poly.type
_entity_poly.pdbx_seq_one_letter_code
_entity_poly.pdbx_strand_id
1 'polypeptide(L)'
;MQNLAKRNKNSLFKKRHYVAIIKYTTEYLTRYFGYKRKPFLFESTNKKGEVMVICRGRKGQYAIFYDYMQFKDAFEDLDFEGQEAYATFMIAHEMRHYYQMRQLDSKKPREPKERLDKWRKDDENPKYPGDFCSLFDFFMQPMELDAEVFAYVFVADKLGVAVNFDYIGDNYIKEMEKYYIELFGETDEEIFPQALEK
;
A
#
# COMPACT_ATOMS: atom_id res chain seq x y z
N MET A 1 -0.39 -12.28 23.05
CA MET A 1 -0.97 -11.16 22.30
C MET A 1 -2.43 -10.90 22.71
N GLN A 2 -2.73 -10.68 24.00
CA GLN A 2 -4.12 -10.52 24.49
C GLN A 2 -4.37 -9.14 25.14
N ASN A 3 -3.49 -8.15 24.95
CA ASN A 3 -3.63 -6.83 25.60
C ASN A 3 -3.98 -5.66 24.66
N LEU A 4 -4.37 -5.92 23.42
CA LEU A 4 -4.86 -4.88 22.50
C LEU A 4 -6.38 -4.64 22.61
N ALA A 5 -7.13 -5.50 23.29
CA ALA A 5 -8.58 -5.53 23.26
C ALA A 5 -9.31 -4.51 24.17
N LYS A 6 -8.63 -3.50 24.72
CA LYS A 6 -9.27 -2.40 25.47
C LYS A 6 -8.72 -1.03 25.08
N ARG A 7 -8.53 -0.77 23.79
CA ARG A 7 -8.34 0.62 23.36
C ARG A 7 -9.70 1.33 23.45
N ASN A 8 -9.74 2.37 24.26
CA ASN A 8 -10.90 3.24 24.43
C ASN A 8 -11.39 3.69 23.04
N LYS A 9 -12.61 3.32 22.63
CA LYS A 9 -13.23 3.72 21.34
C LYS A 9 -13.29 5.26 21.13
N ASN A 10 -12.93 6.05 22.11
CA ASN A 10 -12.88 7.52 22.08
C ASN A 10 -11.47 8.11 21.98
N SER A 11 -10.43 7.33 21.68
CA SER A 11 -9.09 7.90 21.52
C SER A 11 -8.97 8.52 20.12
N LEU A 12 -8.81 9.84 20.07
CA LEU A 12 -8.57 10.56 18.83
C LEU A 12 -7.26 10.09 18.17
N PHE A 13 -7.32 9.71 16.89
CA PHE A 13 -6.14 9.48 16.09
C PHE A 13 -5.39 10.81 15.90
N LYS A 14 -4.10 10.82 16.16
CA LYS A 14 -3.26 12.02 16.14
C LYS A 14 -2.07 11.84 15.21
N LYS A 15 -1.50 12.94 14.74
CA LYS A 15 -0.28 12.97 13.93
C LYS A 15 0.82 12.04 14.46
N ARG A 16 1.02 11.99 15.80
CA ARG A 16 2.02 11.10 16.41
C ARG A 16 1.75 9.60 16.13
N HIS A 17 0.46 9.20 16.06
CA HIS A 17 0.09 7.82 15.76
C HIS A 17 0.38 7.51 14.29
N TYR A 18 -0.02 8.39 13.38
CA TYR A 18 0.27 8.31 11.96
C TYR A 18 1.78 8.17 11.69
N VAL A 19 2.59 9.07 12.24
CA VAL A 19 4.04 9.04 12.09
C VAL A 19 4.66 7.77 12.70
N ALA A 20 4.15 7.29 13.83
CA ALA A 20 4.61 6.05 14.45
C ALA A 20 4.31 4.84 13.56
N ILE A 21 3.12 4.75 12.97
CA ILE A 21 2.72 3.69 12.03
C ILE A 21 3.65 3.70 10.81
N ILE A 22 3.85 4.85 10.16
CA ILE A 22 4.74 4.99 9.01
C ILE A 22 6.15 4.49 9.35
N LYS A 23 6.74 4.95 10.45
CA LYS A 23 8.08 4.54 10.86
C LYS A 23 8.19 3.05 11.14
N TYR A 24 7.27 2.53 11.94
CA TYR A 24 7.25 1.11 12.32
C TYR A 24 7.09 0.20 11.10
N THR A 25 6.09 0.47 10.26
CA THR A 25 5.81 -0.34 9.07
C THR A 25 6.96 -0.26 8.06
N THR A 26 7.55 0.92 7.85
CA THR A 26 8.75 1.07 7.00
C THR A 26 9.90 0.21 7.50
N GLU A 27 10.19 0.22 8.80
CA GLU A 27 11.28 -0.58 9.38
C GLU A 27 10.99 -2.07 9.32
N TYR A 28 9.74 -2.47 9.59
CA TYR A 28 9.31 -3.85 9.51
C TYR A 28 9.45 -4.38 8.08
N LEU A 29 8.87 -3.70 7.09
CA LEU A 29 8.87 -4.13 5.69
C LEU A 29 10.27 -4.05 5.05
N THR A 30 11.11 -3.11 5.45
CA THR A 30 12.52 -3.09 5.02
C THR A 30 13.24 -4.39 5.40
N ARG A 31 13.02 -4.86 6.63
CA ARG A 31 13.58 -6.14 7.10
C ARG A 31 12.93 -7.35 6.43
N TYR A 32 11.60 -7.32 6.29
CA TYR A 32 10.82 -8.37 5.61
C TYR A 32 11.32 -8.60 4.18
N PHE A 33 11.55 -7.52 3.43
CA PHE A 33 12.14 -7.60 2.08
C PHE A 33 13.63 -7.92 2.05
N GLY A 34 14.28 -8.04 3.19
CA GLY A 34 15.70 -8.34 3.30
C GLY A 34 16.63 -7.20 2.89
N TYR A 35 16.18 -5.96 2.97
CA TYR A 35 16.99 -4.79 2.66
C TYR A 35 17.70 -4.23 3.89
N LYS A 36 18.94 -3.77 3.72
CA LYS A 36 19.74 -3.11 4.76
C LYS A 36 19.43 -1.63 4.94
N ARG A 37 18.91 -1.01 3.88
CA ARG A 37 18.61 0.44 3.85
C ARG A 37 17.13 0.61 3.62
N LYS A 38 16.52 1.45 4.45
CA LYS A 38 15.13 1.90 4.29
C LYS A 38 15.07 3.17 3.44
N PRO A 39 13.93 3.48 2.83
CA PRO A 39 13.72 4.78 2.20
C PRO A 39 13.78 5.91 3.24
N PHE A 40 14.13 7.10 2.79
CA PHE A 40 14.00 8.31 3.62
C PHE A 40 12.52 8.65 3.79
N LEU A 41 12.15 9.15 4.96
CA LEU A 41 10.78 9.57 5.27
C LEU A 41 10.75 11.09 5.43
N PHE A 42 9.95 11.75 4.62
CA PHE A 42 9.78 13.20 4.66
C PHE A 42 8.30 13.55 4.83
N GLU A 43 8.01 14.36 5.83
CA GLU A 43 6.72 15.03 5.87
C GLU A 43 6.72 16.17 4.84
N SER A 44 5.72 16.20 4.00
CA SER A 44 5.54 17.20 2.95
C SER A 44 4.12 17.72 2.98
N THR A 45 3.95 19.00 2.79
CA THR A 45 2.64 19.57 2.47
C THR A 45 2.48 19.53 0.95
N ASN A 46 2.05 18.39 0.43
CA ASN A 46 1.91 18.22 -1.01
C ASN A 46 0.61 18.88 -1.49
N LYS A 47 0.72 19.89 -2.35
CA LYS A 47 -0.44 20.59 -2.93
C LYS A 47 -1.18 19.77 -4.00
N LYS A 48 -0.71 18.57 -4.35
CA LYS A 48 -1.25 17.75 -5.43
C LYS A 48 -2.34 16.76 -5.02
N GLY A 49 -2.75 16.72 -3.75
CA GLY A 49 -3.79 15.80 -3.30
C GLY A 49 -3.31 14.37 -3.01
N GLU A 50 -2.01 14.10 -3.08
CA GLU A 50 -1.45 12.79 -2.74
C GLU A 50 -1.16 12.73 -1.24
N VAL A 51 -1.74 11.75 -0.55
CA VAL A 51 -1.53 11.54 0.90
C VAL A 51 -0.14 10.96 1.17
N MET A 52 0.32 10.08 0.28
CA MET A 52 1.64 9.44 0.38
C MET A 52 2.15 9.09 -1.02
N VAL A 53 3.47 9.18 -1.22
CA VAL A 53 4.11 8.82 -2.50
C VAL A 53 5.56 8.45 -2.27
N ILE A 54 6.04 7.41 -2.96
CA ILE A 54 7.46 7.09 -3.04
C ILE A 54 8.09 7.69 -4.29
N CYS A 55 9.29 8.20 -4.13
CA CYS A 55 10.10 8.73 -5.22
C CYS A 55 11.46 8.05 -5.29
N ARG A 56 11.89 7.73 -6.53
CA ARG A 56 13.24 7.30 -6.82
C ARG A 56 14.13 8.51 -7.02
N GLY A 57 15.12 8.67 -6.16
CA GLY A 57 16.12 9.71 -6.26
C GLY A 57 17.35 9.29 -7.05
N ARG A 58 18.34 10.17 -7.14
CA ARG A 58 19.62 9.85 -7.78
C ARG A 58 20.39 8.78 -6.98
N LYS A 59 21.22 7.99 -7.68
CA LYS A 59 22.12 6.98 -7.09
C LYS A 59 21.41 5.88 -6.27
N GLY A 60 20.18 5.49 -6.67
CA GLY A 60 19.44 4.43 -5.99
C GLY A 60 19.00 4.80 -4.57
N GLN A 61 18.81 6.08 -4.29
CA GLN A 61 18.14 6.56 -3.09
C GLN A 61 16.63 6.57 -3.33
N TYR A 62 15.87 6.33 -2.27
CA TYR A 62 14.41 6.33 -2.30
C TYR A 62 13.89 7.15 -1.14
N ALA A 63 12.82 7.87 -1.38
CA ALA A 63 12.17 8.68 -0.36
C ALA A 63 10.65 8.50 -0.42
N ILE A 64 10.02 8.34 0.72
CA ILE A 64 8.57 8.37 0.88
C ILE A 64 8.22 9.75 1.45
N PHE A 65 7.39 10.46 0.72
CA PHE A 65 6.79 11.72 1.15
C PHE A 65 5.38 11.41 1.65
N TYR A 66 4.99 11.98 2.79
CA TYR A 66 3.67 11.78 3.39
C TYR A 66 3.12 13.11 3.90
N ASP A 67 1.81 13.28 3.82
CA ASP A 67 1.08 14.47 4.28
C ASP A 67 0.01 14.07 5.31
N TYR A 68 0.26 14.39 6.58
CA TYR A 68 -0.69 14.09 7.65
C TYR A 68 -1.99 14.88 7.52
N MET A 69 -1.95 16.11 7.01
CA MET A 69 -3.18 16.92 6.91
C MET A 69 -4.11 16.35 5.85
N GLN A 70 -3.59 15.96 4.69
CA GLN A 70 -4.39 15.30 3.67
C GLN A 70 -4.91 13.94 4.14
N PHE A 71 -4.07 13.16 4.83
CA PHE A 71 -4.54 11.92 5.46
C PHE A 71 -5.69 12.17 6.42
N LYS A 72 -5.56 13.16 7.31
CA LYS A 72 -6.60 13.51 8.27
C LYS A 72 -7.89 13.91 7.56
N ASP A 73 -7.80 14.81 6.56
CA ASP A 73 -8.96 15.30 5.82
C ASP A 73 -9.68 14.18 5.04
N ALA A 74 -8.94 13.20 4.52
CA ALA A 74 -9.50 12.06 3.79
C ALA A 74 -10.18 11.01 4.69
N PHE A 75 -9.74 10.86 5.94
CA PHE A 75 -10.13 9.75 6.83
C PHE A 75 -10.63 10.21 8.21
N GLU A 76 -10.97 11.49 8.39
CA GLU A 76 -11.41 12.02 9.69
C GLU A 76 -12.73 11.42 10.19
N ASP A 77 -13.58 10.93 9.30
CA ASP A 77 -14.85 10.30 9.64
C ASP A 77 -14.70 8.86 10.15
N LEU A 78 -13.52 8.26 9.97
CA LEU A 78 -13.24 6.92 10.47
C LEU A 78 -12.88 6.95 11.96
N ASP A 79 -13.18 5.87 12.64
CA ASP A 79 -12.70 5.66 14.00
C ASP A 79 -11.19 5.42 14.05
N PHE A 80 -10.65 5.21 15.26
CA PHE A 80 -9.20 5.03 15.44
C PHE A 80 -8.69 3.80 14.68
N GLU A 81 -9.42 2.69 14.72
CA GLU A 81 -9.03 1.43 14.08
C GLU A 81 -9.05 1.56 12.55
N GLY A 82 -10.05 2.22 12.00
CA GLY A 82 -10.12 2.54 10.58
C GLY A 82 -8.98 3.44 10.12
N GLN A 83 -8.67 4.51 10.86
CA GLN A 83 -7.54 5.38 10.53
C GLN A 83 -6.18 4.65 10.67
N GLU A 84 -6.02 3.75 11.65
CA GLU A 84 -4.83 2.90 11.79
C GLU A 84 -4.68 1.94 10.60
N ALA A 85 -5.79 1.33 10.15
CA ALA A 85 -5.80 0.43 9.00
C ALA A 85 -5.40 1.15 7.70
N TYR A 86 -6.01 2.29 7.40
CA TYR A 86 -5.67 3.05 6.20
C TYR A 86 -4.24 3.62 6.23
N ALA A 87 -3.77 4.11 7.38
CA ALA A 87 -2.37 4.55 7.50
C ALA A 87 -1.38 3.40 7.27
N THR A 88 -1.70 2.21 7.78
CA THR A 88 -0.90 1.00 7.59
C THR A 88 -0.94 0.53 6.13
N PHE A 89 -2.11 0.56 5.52
CA PHE A 89 -2.32 0.22 4.11
C PHE A 89 -1.47 1.11 3.20
N MET A 90 -1.59 2.42 3.34
CA MET A 90 -0.87 3.37 2.48
C MET A 90 0.65 3.19 2.56
N ILE A 91 1.20 3.07 3.78
CA ILE A 91 2.66 2.87 3.90
C ILE A 91 3.09 1.48 3.40
N ALA A 92 2.25 0.44 3.54
CA ALA A 92 2.56 -0.88 3.00
C ALA A 92 2.56 -0.87 1.47
N HIS A 93 1.62 -0.16 0.83
CA HIS A 93 1.56 0.08 -0.60
C HIS A 93 2.85 0.75 -1.11
N GLU A 94 3.26 1.88 -0.52
CA GLU A 94 4.49 2.57 -0.91
C GLU A 94 5.75 1.74 -0.67
N MET A 95 5.76 0.94 0.39
CA MET A 95 6.86 0.02 0.66
C MET A 95 6.90 -1.15 -0.35
N ARG A 96 5.75 -1.55 -0.93
CA ARG A 96 5.75 -2.51 -2.04
C ARG A 96 6.33 -1.89 -3.30
N HIS A 97 6.01 -0.63 -3.61
CA HIS A 97 6.68 0.11 -4.69
C HIS A 97 8.19 0.25 -4.44
N TYR A 98 8.62 0.49 -3.18
CA TYR A 98 10.04 0.45 -2.84
C TYR A 98 10.67 -0.89 -3.20
N TYR A 99 10.00 -2.00 -2.87
CA TYR A 99 10.46 -3.34 -3.23
C TYR A 99 10.55 -3.52 -4.75
N GLN A 100 9.51 -3.18 -5.50
CA GLN A 100 9.44 -3.30 -6.96
C GLN A 100 10.58 -2.52 -7.63
N MET A 101 10.76 -1.26 -7.29
CA MET A 101 11.84 -0.43 -7.82
C MET A 101 13.23 -1.00 -7.50
N ARG A 102 13.40 -1.55 -6.28
CA ARG A 102 14.65 -2.23 -5.89
C ARG A 102 14.91 -3.50 -6.70
N GLN A 103 13.86 -4.24 -7.06
CA GLN A 103 13.99 -5.40 -7.93
C GLN A 103 14.35 -4.98 -9.37
N LEU A 104 13.73 -3.94 -9.91
CA LEU A 104 14.02 -3.38 -11.23
C LEU A 104 15.46 -2.85 -11.34
N ASP A 105 15.98 -2.22 -10.28
CA ASP A 105 17.34 -1.67 -10.23
C ASP A 105 18.40 -2.74 -9.92
N SER A 106 17.99 -3.97 -9.58
CA SER A 106 18.91 -5.03 -9.15
C SER A 106 19.57 -5.73 -10.33
N LYS A 107 20.87 -5.98 -10.23
CA LYS A 107 21.58 -6.88 -11.17
C LYS A 107 21.20 -8.36 -10.98
N LYS A 108 20.63 -8.71 -9.82
CA LYS A 108 20.19 -10.06 -9.46
C LYS A 108 18.82 -9.96 -8.79
N PRO A 109 17.76 -9.67 -9.55
CA PRO A 109 16.41 -9.62 -9.01
C PRO A 109 15.97 -10.99 -8.51
N ARG A 110 15.04 -11.01 -7.56
CA ARG A 110 14.47 -12.24 -6.99
C ARG A 110 13.18 -12.62 -7.68
N GLU A 111 12.53 -11.66 -8.34
CA GLU A 111 11.27 -11.85 -9.02
C GLU A 111 11.44 -12.52 -10.39
N PRO A 112 10.46 -13.29 -10.86
CA PRO A 112 10.45 -13.85 -12.20
C PRO A 112 10.56 -12.77 -13.27
N LYS A 113 11.24 -13.10 -14.37
CA LYS A 113 11.46 -12.16 -15.48
C LYS A 113 10.15 -11.58 -16.03
N GLU A 114 9.13 -12.42 -16.19
CA GLU A 114 7.83 -11.99 -16.69
C GLU A 114 7.20 -10.88 -15.85
N ARG A 115 7.25 -11.01 -14.50
CA ARG A 115 6.76 -9.98 -13.57
C ARG A 115 7.58 -8.70 -13.67
N LEU A 116 8.90 -8.83 -13.72
CA LEU A 116 9.80 -7.68 -13.87
C LEU A 116 9.56 -6.93 -15.20
N ASP A 117 9.27 -7.65 -16.28
CA ASP A 117 8.99 -7.01 -17.57
C ASP A 117 7.64 -6.25 -17.54
N LYS A 118 6.62 -6.77 -16.85
CA LYS A 118 5.36 -6.04 -16.60
C LYS A 118 5.63 -4.76 -15.78
N TRP A 119 6.32 -4.87 -14.65
CA TRP A 119 6.64 -3.72 -13.80
C TRP A 119 7.51 -2.66 -14.51
N ARG A 120 8.49 -3.10 -15.31
CA ARG A 120 9.34 -2.16 -16.07
C ARG A 120 8.54 -1.35 -17.06
N LYS A 121 7.55 -1.97 -17.71
CA LYS A 121 6.68 -1.28 -18.65
C LYS A 121 5.86 -0.19 -17.97
N ASP A 122 5.38 -0.43 -16.76
CA ASP A 122 4.66 0.59 -16.00
C ASP A 122 5.60 1.68 -15.47
N ASP A 123 6.78 1.31 -14.95
CA ASP A 123 7.80 2.24 -14.46
C ASP A 123 8.30 3.21 -15.54
N GLU A 124 8.41 2.73 -16.80
CA GLU A 124 8.81 3.53 -17.96
C GLU A 124 7.67 4.40 -18.53
N ASN A 125 6.42 3.97 -18.37
CA ASN A 125 5.24 4.65 -18.92
C ASN A 125 4.08 4.67 -17.92
N PRO A 126 4.25 5.32 -16.76
CA PRO A 126 3.22 5.34 -15.73
C PRO A 126 1.98 6.09 -16.23
N LYS A 127 0.81 5.53 -16.00
CA LYS A 127 -0.46 6.21 -16.22
C LYS A 127 -0.93 6.79 -14.89
N TYR A 128 -1.42 8.00 -14.93
CA TYR A 128 -1.97 8.66 -13.75
C TYR A 128 -3.47 8.95 -13.95
N PRO A 129 -4.29 8.94 -12.90
CA PRO A 129 -5.68 9.33 -12.99
C PRO A 129 -5.82 10.75 -13.56
N GLY A 130 -6.72 10.93 -14.53
CA GLY A 130 -6.93 12.20 -15.21
C GLY A 130 -7.63 12.04 -16.54
N ASP A 131 -7.36 12.93 -17.51
CA ASP A 131 -8.12 13.06 -18.76
C ASP A 131 -8.22 11.80 -19.63
N PHE A 132 -7.24 10.88 -19.54
CA PHE A 132 -7.16 9.69 -20.39
C PHE A 132 -6.99 8.38 -19.61
N CYS A 133 -7.05 8.41 -18.27
CA CYS A 133 -6.90 7.24 -17.42
C CYS A 133 -7.95 7.29 -16.31
N SER A 134 -8.87 6.31 -16.29
CA SER A 134 -9.80 6.16 -15.19
C SER A 134 -9.07 5.73 -13.91
N LEU A 135 -9.70 5.91 -12.76
CA LEU A 135 -9.16 5.41 -11.49
C LEU A 135 -8.97 3.90 -11.52
N PHE A 136 -9.93 3.18 -12.12
CA PHE A 136 -9.85 1.74 -12.33
C PHE A 136 -8.64 1.35 -13.19
N ASP A 137 -8.45 2.00 -14.36
CA ASP A 137 -7.31 1.69 -15.25
C ASP A 137 -5.95 2.02 -14.59
N PHE A 138 -5.92 3.01 -13.71
CA PHE A 138 -4.74 3.33 -12.93
C PHE A 138 -4.38 2.17 -12.00
N PHE A 139 -5.32 1.73 -11.17
CA PHE A 139 -5.07 0.64 -10.23
C PHE A 139 -4.89 -0.73 -10.88
N MET A 140 -5.35 -0.90 -12.14
CA MET A 140 -5.11 -2.12 -12.92
C MET A 140 -3.73 -2.20 -13.56
N GLN A 141 -2.89 -1.19 -13.44
CA GLN A 141 -1.49 -1.31 -13.84
C GLN A 141 -0.79 -2.39 -12.99
N PRO A 142 0.01 -3.28 -13.57
CA PRO A 142 0.65 -4.38 -12.86
C PRO A 142 1.43 -3.98 -11.60
N MET A 143 2.09 -2.83 -11.58
CA MET A 143 2.77 -2.34 -10.39
C MET A 143 1.80 -1.89 -9.30
N GLU A 144 0.75 -1.16 -9.67
CA GLU A 144 -0.26 -0.66 -8.74
C GLU A 144 -1.06 -1.82 -8.15
N LEU A 145 -1.58 -2.72 -8.99
CA LEU A 145 -2.35 -3.88 -8.55
C LEU A 145 -1.54 -4.77 -7.58
N ASP A 146 -0.27 -5.01 -7.88
CA ASP A 146 0.61 -5.79 -6.99
C ASP A 146 0.85 -5.05 -5.65
N ALA A 147 0.97 -3.74 -5.65
CA ALA A 147 1.14 -2.94 -4.44
C ALA A 147 -0.14 -2.91 -3.59
N GLU A 148 -1.30 -2.77 -4.23
CA GLU A 148 -2.60 -2.81 -3.58
C GLU A 148 -2.88 -4.16 -2.94
N VAL A 149 -2.72 -5.27 -3.68
CA VAL A 149 -2.94 -6.62 -3.14
C VAL A 149 -1.99 -6.89 -1.97
N PHE A 150 -0.71 -6.54 -2.11
CA PHE A 150 0.25 -6.69 -1.02
C PHE A 150 -0.17 -5.90 0.24
N ALA A 151 -0.55 -4.64 0.08
CA ALA A 151 -0.95 -3.79 1.20
C ALA A 151 -2.22 -4.29 1.87
N TYR A 152 -3.20 -4.75 1.09
CA TYR A 152 -4.45 -5.33 1.57
C TYR A 152 -4.20 -6.57 2.43
N VAL A 153 -3.44 -7.53 1.90
CA VAL A 153 -3.06 -8.75 2.62
C VAL A 153 -2.27 -8.43 3.88
N PHE A 154 -1.35 -7.46 3.80
CA PHE A 154 -0.55 -7.04 4.94
C PHE A 154 -1.40 -6.47 6.08
N VAL A 155 -2.40 -5.65 5.77
CA VAL A 155 -3.31 -5.09 6.79
C VAL A 155 -4.18 -6.19 7.38
N ALA A 156 -4.75 -7.07 6.56
CA ALA A 156 -5.54 -8.20 7.04
C ALA A 156 -4.74 -9.10 7.99
N ASP A 157 -3.50 -9.48 7.63
CA ASP A 157 -2.62 -10.31 8.47
C ASP A 157 -2.17 -9.61 9.76
N LYS A 158 -1.92 -8.30 9.72
CA LYS A 158 -1.36 -7.58 10.88
C LYS A 158 -2.39 -7.00 11.83
N LEU A 159 -3.52 -6.58 11.32
CA LEU A 159 -4.54 -5.89 12.10
C LEU A 159 -5.84 -6.69 12.22
N GLY A 160 -6.04 -7.73 11.39
CA GLY A 160 -7.27 -8.53 11.36
C GLY A 160 -8.48 -7.74 10.85
N VAL A 161 -8.25 -6.74 10.00
CA VAL A 161 -9.30 -5.88 9.42
C VAL A 161 -9.13 -5.78 7.91
N ALA A 162 -10.25 -5.68 7.20
CA ALA A 162 -10.26 -5.40 5.76
C ALA A 162 -10.34 -3.89 5.51
N VAL A 163 -9.60 -3.42 4.51
CA VAL A 163 -9.71 -2.05 3.99
C VAL A 163 -10.81 -2.02 2.94
N ASN A 164 -11.67 -1.00 2.97
CA ASN A 164 -12.77 -0.87 2.04
C ASN A 164 -12.34 -0.13 0.76
N PHE A 165 -12.70 -0.71 -0.41
CA PHE A 165 -12.46 -0.17 -1.75
C PHE A 165 -13.73 0.14 -2.53
N ASP A 166 -14.87 0.34 -1.85
CA ASP A 166 -16.17 0.60 -2.49
C ASP A 166 -16.11 1.76 -3.49
N TYR A 167 -15.20 2.71 -3.28
CA TYR A 167 -14.99 3.85 -4.17
C TYR A 167 -14.39 3.49 -5.54
N ILE A 168 -13.79 2.29 -5.69
CA ILE A 168 -13.25 1.81 -6.97
C ILE A 168 -14.26 0.85 -7.65
N GLY A 169 -15.11 0.20 -6.86
CA GLY A 169 -16.19 -0.69 -7.29
C GLY A 169 -15.86 -2.18 -7.24
N ASP A 170 -16.91 -3.01 -7.25
CA ASP A 170 -16.85 -4.47 -7.07
C ASP A 170 -15.92 -5.20 -8.05
N ASN A 171 -15.80 -4.69 -9.27
CA ASN A 171 -14.92 -5.32 -10.28
C ASN A 171 -13.45 -5.24 -9.89
N TYR A 172 -13.06 -4.21 -9.16
CA TYR A 172 -11.68 -4.07 -8.71
C TYR A 172 -11.32 -5.11 -7.65
N ILE A 173 -12.19 -5.34 -6.68
CA ILE A 173 -12.00 -6.39 -5.66
C ILE A 173 -11.79 -7.76 -6.32
N LYS A 174 -12.60 -8.09 -7.34
CA LYS A 174 -12.45 -9.35 -8.09
C LYS A 174 -11.10 -9.48 -8.82
N GLU A 175 -10.60 -8.39 -9.39
CA GLU A 175 -9.30 -8.42 -10.03
C GLU A 175 -8.15 -8.54 -9.00
N MET A 176 -8.28 -7.91 -7.82
CA MET A 176 -7.34 -8.09 -6.71
C MET A 176 -7.31 -9.55 -6.23
N GLU A 177 -8.48 -10.16 -6.05
CA GLU A 177 -8.61 -11.56 -5.66
C GLU A 177 -7.97 -12.48 -6.70
N LYS A 178 -8.30 -12.28 -7.98
CA LYS A 178 -7.70 -13.04 -9.09
C LYS A 178 -6.18 -12.92 -9.11
N TYR A 179 -5.64 -11.71 -8.91
CA TYR A 179 -4.20 -11.50 -8.83
C TYR A 179 -3.59 -12.20 -7.60
N TYR A 180 -4.28 -12.18 -6.47
CA TYR A 180 -3.88 -12.92 -5.29
C TYR A 180 -3.78 -14.44 -5.56
N ILE A 181 -4.80 -15.01 -6.23
CA ILE A 181 -4.79 -16.43 -6.64
C ILE A 181 -3.62 -16.74 -7.59
N GLU A 182 -3.31 -15.86 -8.53
CA GLU A 182 -2.13 -16.00 -9.41
C GLU A 182 -0.81 -16.05 -8.61
N LEU A 183 -0.74 -15.37 -7.47
CA LEU A 183 0.46 -15.32 -6.63
C LEU A 183 0.59 -16.51 -5.66
N PHE A 184 -0.52 -16.96 -5.08
CA PHE A 184 -0.53 -17.89 -3.94
C PHE A 184 -1.22 -19.22 -4.26
N GLY A 185 -1.93 -19.34 -5.36
CA GLY A 185 -2.52 -20.58 -5.88
C GLY A 185 -3.90 -20.93 -5.34
N GLU A 186 -4.39 -20.20 -4.32
CA GLU A 186 -5.71 -20.42 -3.71
C GLU A 186 -6.28 -19.13 -3.15
N THR A 187 -7.62 -19.10 -2.98
CA THR A 187 -8.31 -17.98 -2.33
C THR A 187 -8.20 -18.12 -0.82
N ASP A 188 -7.92 -17.04 -0.12
CA ASP A 188 -7.99 -16.95 1.33
C ASP A 188 -9.27 -16.21 1.73
N GLU A 189 -10.27 -16.96 2.23
CA GLU A 189 -11.59 -16.45 2.61
C GLU A 189 -11.50 -15.44 3.77
N GLU A 190 -10.48 -15.53 4.61
CA GLU A 190 -10.25 -14.57 5.70
C GLU A 190 -9.73 -13.21 5.15
N ILE A 191 -9.04 -13.26 4.02
CA ILE A 191 -8.47 -12.06 3.38
C ILE A 191 -9.47 -11.39 2.44
N PHE A 192 -10.26 -12.17 1.69
CA PHE A 192 -11.26 -11.66 0.74
C PHE A 192 -12.70 -12.08 1.10
N PRO A 193 -13.25 -11.64 2.24
CA PRO A 193 -14.58 -12.09 2.70
C PRO A 193 -15.73 -11.68 1.78
N GLN A 194 -15.55 -10.67 0.94
CA GLN A 194 -16.62 -10.17 0.05
C GLN A 194 -16.79 -10.97 -1.24
N ALA A 195 -15.87 -11.89 -1.56
CA ALA A 195 -15.96 -12.73 -2.75
C ALA A 195 -17.02 -13.83 -2.63
N LEU A 196 -17.51 -14.13 -1.44
CA LEU A 196 -18.41 -15.25 -1.12
C LEU A 196 -19.90 -14.91 -1.09
N GLU A 197 -20.30 -13.63 -1.15
CA GLU A 197 -21.72 -13.23 -1.02
C GLU A 197 -22.46 -13.09 -2.36
N LYS A 198 -22.21 -13.99 -3.34
CA LYS A 198 -23.05 -14.05 -4.56
C LYS A 198 -23.43 -15.46 -4.94
#